data_9eefa1530ebbc5011cf08f991ea292f7
#
_entry.id   9eefa1530ebbc5011cf08f991ea292f7
#
_cell.length_a   1.000
_cell.length_b   1.000
_cell.length_c   1.000
_cell.angle_alpha   90.00
_cell.angle_beta   90.00
_cell.angle_gamma   90.00
#
_symmetry.space_group_name_H-M   'P 1'
#
loop_
_entity.id
_entity.type
_entity.pdbx_description
1 polymer ?
#
loop_
_entity_poly.entity_id
_entity_poly.type
_entity_poly.pdbx_seq_one_letter_code
_entity_poly.pdbx_strand_id
1 'polypeptide(L)'
;MNFRQFFKLILLFCITVSSCQSTKNELYVLSAPAGNLYTKINRTGTTVLPNGRFLTPAGKSYEVAPHPFGLVLSGDGEIAVTANSGISPLSISIIRNLSSKPEIRQVPPGPSGNAGVLESVFMGLAISPDNKKVYVAAGQDNSILTFDLLTGNKSDSIDCAVSADGERFPDGYIGDMVLSKDGTHLFAVDQMNFRMLIIDTKKMQVIKSVQVGRYPFGIALSHDEKKVYVANVGMFQYSKIGRIEQTSDYKKALSFPAFGYNTEAMRNGIVTDSMVIPGLGDPNSDKAFSVWAISIEDCDNPKVIARIKTGNLVGQMVDGIPAVGGSSPNSLVATTDWLFASNGSNDNISVIDLKTDSIVKDISLKPDESVKHFRGVIPFGLAVSPDEKKLFVAEAGINAIGVIDIPAFKVLGHIPTGWFPSKLKITPDGRNIVVTNAKGYGSGPNGGKDFKEG
;
A
#
# COMPACT_ATOMS: atom_id res chain seq x y z
N MET A 1 -67.70 31.67 20.13
CA MET A 1 -66.72 30.55 20.09
C MET A 1 -65.93 30.58 21.40
N ASN A 2 -66.11 29.57 22.28
CA ASN A 2 -65.52 29.57 23.61
C ASN A 2 -63.97 29.42 23.53
N PHE A 3 -63.22 30.13 24.37
CA PHE A 3 -61.79 30.12 24.48
C PHE A 3 -61.15 28.72 24.44
N ARG A 4 -61.81 27.71 24.96
CA ARG A 4 -61.45 26.29 24.90
C ARG A 4 -61.56 25.67 23.49
N GLN A 5 -62.46 26.14 22.66
CA GLN A 5 -62.58 25.67 21.26
C GLN A 5 -61.52 26.32 20.37
N PHE A 6 -61.17 27.58 20.65
CA PHE A 6 -60.08 28.29 19.97
C PHE A 6 -58.71 27.66 20.26
N PHE A 7 -58.47 27.29 21.52
CA PHE A 7 -57.23 26.62 21.91
C PHE A 7 -57.08 25.19 21.31
N LYS A 8 -58.21 24.45 21.19
CA LYS A 8 -58.19 23.15 20.51
C LYS A 8 -57.92 23.26 18.99
N LEU A 9 -58.42 24.33 18.35
CA LEU A 9 -58.17 24.59 16.93
C LEU A 9 -56.72 24.98 16.68
N ILE A 10 -56.12 25.81 17.54
CA ILE A 10 -54.69 26.15 17.45
C ILE A 10 -53.81 24.93 17.70
N LEU A 11 -54.15 24.09 18.68
CA LEU A 11 -53.39 22.87 18.96
C LEU A 11 -53.46 21.87 17.78
N LEU A 12 -54.62 21.75 17.14
CA LEU A 12 -54.80 20.91 15.95
C LEU A 12 -54.03 21.46 14.74
N PHE A 13 -53.97 22.79 14.57
CA PHE A 13 -53.23 23.44 13.51
C PHE A 13 -51.69 23.33 13.72
N CYS A 14 -51.20 23.42 14.95
CA CYS A 14 -49.80 23.20 15.27
C CYS A 14 -49.38 21.75 15.04
N ILE A 15 -50.26 20.75 15.29
CA ILE A 15 -49.94 19.33 15.04
C ILE A 15 -49.89 19.03 13.54
N THR A 16 -50.74 19.68 12.72
CA THR A 16 -50.74 19.47 11.26
C THR A 16 -49.57 20.16 10.55
N VAL A 17 -49.00 21.24 11.12
CA VAL A 17 -47.84 21.92 10.55
C VAL A 17 -46.51 21.21 10.91
N SER A 18 -46.50 20.44 12.02
CA SER A 18 -45.32 19.68 12.43
C SER A 18 -45.10 18.36 11.65
N SER A 19 -46.06 17.93 10.81
CA SER A 19 -45.97 16.63 10.13
C SER A 19 -45.52 16.70 8.67
N CYS A 20 -45.10 17.87 8.18
CA CYS A 20 -44.55 18.02 6.84
C CYS A 20 -43.11 18.53 6.82
N GLN A 21 -42.23 17.94 7.64
CA GLN A 21 -40.85 17.83 7.23
C GLN A 21 -40.72 16.55 6.37
N SER A 22 -41.13 16.64 5.12
CA SER A 22 -40.58 15.71 4.14
C SER A 22 -39.09 15.92 4.14
N THR A 23 -38.33 15.01 4.74
CA THR A 23 -36.95 14.81 4.35
C THR A 23 -37.03 14.57 2.85
N LYS A 24 -36.67 15.57 2.06
CA LYS A 24 -36.36 15.38 0.66
C LYS A 24 -35.18 14.41 0.67
N ASN A 25 -35.46 13.11 0.57
CA ASN A 25 -34.51 12.16 0.09
C ASN A 25 -34.20 12.60 -1.33
N GLU A 26 -33.26 13.51 -1.48
CA GLU A 26 -32.71 13.81 -2.80
C GLU A 26 -32.15 12.50 -3.33
N LEU A 27 -32.78 12.00 -4.39
CA LEU A 27 -32.31 10.82 -5.08
C LEU A 27 -30.93 11.15 -5.62
N TYR A 28 -29.88 10.64 -5.00
CA TYR A 28 -28.54 10.83 -5.48
C TYR A 28 -28.32 9.90 -6.67
N VAL A 29 -28.37 10.45 -7.87
CA VAL A 29 -28.14 9.70 -9.10
C VAL A 29 -26.66 9.85 -9.48
N LEU A 30 -25.89 8.79 -9.31
CA LEU A 30 -24.53 8.68 -9.82
C LEU A 30 -24.58 8.25 -11.28
N SER A 31 -23.99 9.05 -12.17
CA SER A 31 -23.76 8.67 -13.55
C SER A 31 -22.25 8.69 -13.85
N ALA A 32 -21.81 7.79 -14.73
CA ALA A 32 -20.44 7.81 -15.21
C ALA A 32 -20.20 9.10 -16.02
N PRO A 33 -19.10 9.85 -15.77
CA PRO A 33 -18.82 11.11 -16.47
C PRO A 33 -18.79 10.97 -18.00
N ALA A 34 -18.35 9.82 -18.51
CA ALA A 34 -18.26 9.54 -19.94
C ALA A 34 -19.61 9.29 -20.61
N GLY A 35 -20.71 9.09 -19.85
CA GLY A 35 -22.03 8.81 -20.43
C GLY A 35 -21.98 7.61 -21.39
N ASN A 36 -22.25 7.88 -22.67
CA ASN A 36 -22.27 6.86 -23.73
C ASN A 36 -20.93 6.72 -24.50
N LEU A 37 -19.84 7.37 -24.03
CA LEU A 37 -18.55 7.23 -24.69
C LEU A 37 -17.94 5.86 -24.41
N TYR A 38 -17.40 5.25 -25.47
CA TYR A 38 -16.67 3.99 -25.34
C TYR A 38 -15.31 4.19 -24.67
N THR A 39 -14.81 3.16 -24.03
CA THR A 39 -13.44 3.10 -23.52
C THR A 39 -12.44 3.44 -24.61
N LYS A 40 -11.55 4.40 -24.32
CA LYS A 40 -10.54 4.86 -25.27
C LYS A 40 -9.29 5.27 -24.54
N ILE A 41 -8.16 4.67 -24.87
CA ILE A 41 -6.84 5.10 -24.42
C ILE A 41 -6.38 6.27 -25.27
N ASN A 42 -6.00 7.38 -24.63
CA ASN A 42 -5.47 8.56 -25.31
C ASN A 42 -4.28 9.12 -24.52
N ARG A 43 -3.08 8.90 -25.03
CA ARG A 43 -1.82 9.30 -24.38
C ARG A 43 -1.57 10.81 -24.39
N THR A 44 -2.22 11.55 -25.28
CA THR A 44 -2.03 13.00 -25.45
C THR A 44 -3.25 13.82 -25.07
N GLY A 45 -4.30 13.16 -24.57
CA GLY A 45 -5.55 13.80 -24.21
C GLY A 45 -6.31 13.05 -23.14
N THR A 46 -7.64 13.09 -23.19
CA THR A 46 -8.50 12.44 -22.22
C THR A 46 -8.70 10.96 -22.55
N THR A 47 -8.31 10.08 -21.66
CA THR A 47 -8.64 8.66 -21.67
C THR A 47 -10.01 8.43 -21.05
N VAL A 48 -10.81 7.52 -21.62
CA VAL A 48 -12.06 7.01 -21.06
C VAL A 48 -11.82 5.63 -20.48
N LEU A 49 -11.87 5.49 -19.17
CA LEU A 49 -11.67 4.22 -18.48
C LEU A 49 -12.88 3.30 -18.61
N PRO A 50 -12.73 1.96 -18.42
CA PRO A 50 -13.84 1.00 -18.50
C PRO A 50 -15.02 1.28 -17.56
N ASN A 51 -14.77 1.99 -16.45
CA ASN A 51 -15.80 2.42 -15.50
C ASN A 51 -16.45 3.78 -15.88
N GLY A 52 -16.16 4.32 -17.06
CA GLY A 52 -16.69 5.59 -17.55
C GLY A 52 -16.11 6.84 -16.90
N ARG A 53 -15.02 6.73 -16.14
CA ARG A 53 -14.28 7.89 -15.62
C ARG A 53 -13.33 8.43 -16.67
N PHE A 54 -13.06 9.72 -16.62
CA PHE A 54 -12.01 10.36 -17.42
C PHE A 54 -10.67 10.29 -16.68
N LEU A 55 -9.60 10.14 -17.46
CA LEU A 55 -8.23 10.20 -16.97
C LEU A 55 -7.51 11.33 -17.71
N THR A 56 -7.06 12.33 -16.95
CA THR A 56 -6.38 13.53 -17.43
C THR A 56 -5.17 13.84 -16.55
N PRO A 57 -4.09 13.05 -16.65
CA PRO A 57 -2.92 13.24 -15.78
C PRO A 57 -2.32 14.64 -15.92
N ALA A 58 -1.95 15.24 -14.80
CA ALA A 58 -1.12 16.43 -14.80
C ALA A 58 0.36 16.07 -15.08
N GLY A 59 1.11 17.02 -15.66
CA GLY A 59 2.53 16.86 -15.91
C GLY A 59 2.88 15.98 -17.12
N LYS A 60 4.10 15.44 -17.12
CA LYS A 60 4.63 14.61 -18.20
C LYS A 60 4.55 13.14 -17.81
N SER A 61 4.22 12.28 -18.76
CA SER A 61 4.17 10.84 -18.58
C SER A 61 5.19 10.14 -19.46
N TYR A 62 5.82 9.09 -18.91
CA TYR A 62 6.79 8.24 -19.60
C TYR A 62 6.34 6.80 -19.48
N GLU A 63 6.45 6.06 -20.59
CA GLU A 63 6.12 4.64 -20.59
C GLU A 63 7.26 3.83 -20.01
N VAL A 64 6.90 2.90 -19.12
CA VAL A 64 7.76 1.87 -18.55
C VAL A 64 7.12 0.50 -18.78
N ALA A 65 7.75 -0.57 -18.33
CA ALA A 65 7.15 -1.90 -18.45
C ALA A 65 5.85 -2.00 -17.63
N PRO A 66 4.96 -2.94 -17.97
CA PRO A 66 3.62 -3.04 -17.39
C PRO A 66 3.59 -3.19 -15.87
N HIS A 67 2.60 -2.54 -15.25
CA HIS A 67 2.33 -2.56 -13.81
C HIS A 67 3.51 -2.07 -12.97
N PRO A 68 3.98 -0.82 -13.16
CA PRO A 68 5.01 -0.24 -12.33
C PRO A 68 4.46 0.01 -10.92
N PHE A 69 4.72 -0.91 -10.00
CA PHE A 69 4.14 -0.89 -8.66
C PHE A 69 5.10 -0.30 -7.62
N GLY A 70 6.39 -0.61 -7.71
CA GLY A 70 7.44 -0.01 -6.89
C GLY A 70 8.08 1.22 -7.53
N LEU A 71 8.65 2.11 -6.71
CA LEU A 71 9.39 3.28 -7.15
C LEU A 71 10.46 3.67 -6.13
N VAL A 72 11.69 3.88 -6.60
CA VAL A 72 12.75 4.52 -5.84
C VAL A 72 13.39 5.63 -6.67
N LEU A 73 13.89 6.67 -6.01
CA LEU A 73 14.59 7.80 -6.60
C LEU A 73 15.98 7.89 -6.00
N SER A 74 16.98 8.20 -6.83
CA SER A 74 18.36 8.44 -6.36
C SER A 74 18.44 9.72 -5.52
N GLY A 75 19.49 9.81 -4.68
CA GLY A 75 19.70 10.95 -3.80
C GLY A 75 19.90 12.29 -4.52
N ASP A 76 20.34 12.28 -5.78
CA ASP A 76 20.47 13.45 -6.65
C ASP A 76 19.19 13.75 -7.47
N GLY A 77 18.21 12.85 -7.45
CA GLY A 77 16.96 12.99 -8.20
C GLY A 77 17.05 12.69 -9.69
N GLU A 78 18.19 12.23 -10.20
CA GLU A 78 18.40 12.02 -11.63
C GLU A 78 18.12 10.58 -12.11
N ILE A 79 17.99 9.63 -11.17
CA ILE A 79 17.68 8.24 -11.48
C ILE A 79 16.42 7.80 -10.72
N ALA A 80 15.45 7.28 -11.46
CA ALA A 80 14.33 6.54 -10.89
C ALA A 80 14.39 5.08 -11.31
N VAL A 81 13.94 4.17 -10.44
CA VAL A 81 13.77 2.76 -10.80
C VAL A 81 12.36 2.33 -10.42
N THR A 82 11.69 1.66 -11.36
CA THR A 82 10.38 1.06 -11.11
C THR A 82 10.47 -0.46 -11.05
N ALA A 83 9.70 -1.08 -10.16
CA ALA A 83 9.47 -2.52 -10.14
C ALA A 83 8.17 -2.81 -10.89
N ASN A 84 8.24 -3.63 -11.94
CA ASN A 84 7.14 -3.90 -12.87
C ASN A 84 6.67 -5.35 -12.67
N SER A 85 5.58 -5.51 -11.92
CA SER A 85 5.08 -6.80 -11.43
C SER A 85 3.85 -7.34 -12.17
N GLY A 86 3.54 -6.80 -13.36
CA GLY A 86 2.27 -7.06 -14.03
C GLY A 86 2.20 -8.34 -14.85
N ILE A 87 3.13 -8.54 -15.74
CA ILE A 87 3.14 -9.69 -16.66
C ILE A 87 4.58 -10.15 -16.92
N SER A 88 4.71 -11.43 -17.30
CA SER A 88 6.00 -12.00 -17.70
C SER A 88 6.47 -11.40 -19.05
N PRO A 89 7.76 -11.02 -19.18
CA PRO A 89 8.75 -11.11 -18.11
C PRO A 89 8.57 -10.00 -17.09
N LEU A 90 8.62 -10.36 -15.80
CA LEU A 90 8.73 -9.41 -14.71
C LEU A 90 10.04 -8.64 -14.87
N SER A 91 10.03 -7.35 -14.55
CA SER A 91 11.16 -6.48 -14.86
C SER A 91 11.33 -5.32 -13.90
N ILE A 92 12.45 -4.63 -14.01
CA ILE A 92 12.60 -3.26 -13.52
C ILE A 92 12.78 -2.32 -14.71
N SER A 93 12.41 -1.05 -14.56
CA SER A 93 12.78 0.01 -15.51
C SER A 93 13.69 1.01 -14.82
N ILE A 94 14.89 1.19 -15.39
CA ILE A 94 15.87 2.19 -14.93
C ILE A 94 15.68 3.42 -15.82
N ILE A 95 15.33 4.55 -15.20
CA ILE A 95 15.08 5.83 -15.85
C ILE A 95 16.19 6.78 -15.40
N ARG A 96 16.96 7.33 -16.34
CA ARG A 96 18.08 8.23 -16.07
C ARG A 96 17.82 9.60 -16.68
N ASN A 97 18.55 10.62 -16.24
CA ASN A 97 18.46 11.99 -16.73
C ASN A 97 17.04 12.57 -16.58
N LEU A 98 16.41 12.32 -15.41
CA LEU A 98 15.01 12.73 -15.14
C LEU A 98 14.78 14.24 -15.32
N SER A 99 15.76 15.08 -14.97
CA SER A 99 15.64 16.54 -15.05
C SER A 99 15.71 17.08 -16.47
N SER A 100 16.21 16.29 -17.41
CA SER A 100 16.46 16.75 -18.80
C SER A 100 15.72 15.92 -19.84
N LYS A 101 16.33 14.91 -20.41
CA LYS A 101 15.75 13.99 -21.37
C LYS A 101 15.84 12.57 -20.82
N PRO A 102 14.77 12.07 -20.21
CA PRO A 102 14.78 10.75 -19.61
C PRO A 102 15.10 9.62 -20.60
N GLU A 103 16.05 8.78 -20.21
CA GLU A 103 16.41 7.57 -20.92
C GLU A 103 15.92 6.37 -20.11
N ILE A 104 15.12 5.50 -20.74
CA ILE A 104 14.44 4.38 -20.07
C ILE A 104 15.06 3.07 -20.58
N ARG A 105 15.50 2.24 -19.65
CA ARG A 105 15.98 0.88 -19.90
C ARG A 105 15.15 -0.11 -19.08
N GLN A 106 14.53 -1.05 -19.76
CA GLN A 106 13.88 -2.19 -19.09
C GLN A 106 14.89 -3.34 -18.90
N VAL A 107 14.87 -4.00 -17.75
CA VAL A 107 15.71 -5.14 -17.40
C VAL A 107 14.85 -6.27 -16.79
N PRO A 108 14.75 -7.45 -17.43
CA PRO A 108 15.23 -7.81 -18.77
C PRO A 108 14.51 -7.03 -19.87
N PRO A 109 15.11 -6.90 -21.05
CA PRO A 109 14.53 -6.12 -22.14
C PRO A 109 13.32 -6.80 -22.77
N GLY A 110 12.33 -5.97 -23.13
CA GLY A 110 11.24 -6.29 -24.05
C GLY A 110 10.23 -7.31 -23.58
N PRO A 111 9.09 -7.43 -24.29
CA PRO A 111 8.04 -8.38 -23.90
C PRO A 111 8.42 -9.85 -24.14
N SER A 112 9.46 -10.10 -24.92
CA SER A 112 9.98 -11.43 -25.26
C SER A 112 11.35 -11.69 -24.69
N GLY A 113 11.78 -10.90 -23.69
CA GLY A 113 13.04 -11.15 -22.98
C GLY A 113 13.05 -12.57 -22.44
N ASN A 114 14.17 -13.28 -22.62
CA ASN A 114 14.33 -14.58 -22.01
C ASN A 114 14.15 -14.43 -20.51
N ALA A 115 13.26 -15.21 -19.95
CA ALA A 115 13.19 -15.44 -18.52
C ALA A 115 14.64 -15.72 -18.03
N GLY A 116 15.02 -15.19 -16.92
CA GLY A 116 16.32 -15.55 -16.39
C GLY A 116 16.96 -14.53 -15.49
N VAL A 117 16.48 -13.28 -15.47
CA VAL A 117 17.01 -12.26 -14.57
C VAL A 117 16.05 -11.97 -13.42
N LEU A 118 14.75 -11.93 -13.69
CA LEU A 118 13.71 -11.72 -12.69
C LEU A 118 12.62 -12.79 -12.84
N GLU A 119 12.65 -13.80 -12.00
CA GLU A 119 11.57 -14.80 -11.92
C GLU A 119 10.40 -14.25 -11.10
N SER A 120 10.70 -13.37 -10.14
CA SER A 120 9.74 -12.66 -9.33
C SER A 120 10.21 -11.25 -9.01
N VAL A 121 9.27 -10.33 -8.91
CA VAL A 121 9.51 -8.95 -8.44
C VAL A 121 8.21 -8.42 -7.82
N PHE A 122 8.32 -7.60 -6.78
CA PHE A 122 7.13 -7.00 -6.19
C PHE A 122 7.22 -5.47 -6.17
N MET A 123 7.54 -4.84 -5.05
CA MET A 123 7.53 -3.37 -4.98
C MET A 123 8.75 -2.77 -4.28
N GLY A 124 9.45 -3.55 -3.47
CA GLY A 124 10.58 -3.07 -2.69
C GLY A 124 11.76 -2.75 -3.55
N LEU A 125 12.25 -1.51 -3.47
CA LEU A 125 13.41 -0.99 -4.17
C LEU A 125 14.21 -0.07 -3.26
N ALA A 126 15.55 -0.15 -3.32
CA ALA A 126 16.43 0.80 -2.66
C ALA A 126 17.65 1.08 -3.54
N ILE A 127 18.07 2.34 -3.66
CA ILE A 127 19.29 2.74 -4.39
C ILE A 127 20.42 2.98 -3.39
N SER A 128 21.62 2.49 -3.68
CA SER A 128 22.81 2.74 -2.87
C SER A 128 23.16 4.23 -2.83
N PRO A 129 23.74 4.75 -1.73
CA PRO A 129 24.04 6.18 -1.60
C PRO A 129 24.99 6.74 -2.66
N ASP A 130 25.79 5.89 -3.28
CA ASP A 130 26.70 6.25 -4.39
C ASP A 130 26.02 6.23 -5.76
N ASN A 131 24.69 5.97 -5.82
CA ASN A 131 23.86 5.88 -7.04
C ASN A 131 24.37 4.83 -8.06
N LYS A 132 25.07 3.78 -7.61
CA LYS A 132 25.61 2.77 -8.53
C LYS A 132 24.77 1.50 -8.58
N LYS A 133 24.11 1.14 -7.50
CA LYS A 133 23.36 -0.11 -7.35
C LYS A 133 21.91 0.14 -6.99
N VAL A 134 21.04 -0.74 -7.43
CA VAL A 134 19.67 -0.86 -6.92
C VAL A 134 19.46 -2.26 -6.33
N TYR A 135 18.89 -2.31 -5.13
CA TYR A 135 18.38 -3.51 -4.49
C TYR A 135 16.92 -3.69 -4.91
N VAL A 136 16.55 -4.91 -5.27
CA VAL A 136 15.22 -5.25 -5.80
C VAL A 136 14.65 -6.44 -5.03
N ALA A 137 13.51 -6.27 -4.38
CA ALA A 137 12.81 -7.35 -3.70
C ALA A 137 12.25 -8.34 -4.72
N ALA A 138 12.70 -9.59 -4.65
CA ALA A 138 12.32 -10.63 -5.59
C ALA A 138 11.09 -11.45 -5.13
N GLY A 139 10.22 -10.88 -4.29
CA GLY A 139 8.95 -11.51 -3.90
C GLY A 139 9.10 -12.96 -3.46
N GLN A 140 8.43 -13.87 -4.17
CA GLN A 140 8.40 -15.31 -3.84
C GLN A 140 9.73 -16.05 -4.05
N ASP A 141 10.71 -15.45 -4.73
CA ASP A 141 12.07 -16.02 -4.82
C ASP A 141 12.81 -15.99 -3.48
N ASN A 142 12.22 -15.35 -2.47
CA ASN A 142 12.80 -15.24 -1.14
C ASN A 142 14.23 -14.68 -1.14
N SER A 143 14.48 -13.72 -2.06
CA SER A 143 15.79 -13.11 -2.25
C SER A 143 15.67 -11.59 -2.52
N ILE A 144 16.79 -10.90 -2.42
CA ILE A 144 16.94 -9.52 -2.88
C ILE A 144 18.03 -9.50 -3.93
N LEU A 145 17.70 -9.05 -5.13
CA LEU A 145 18.61 -8.96 -6.25
C LEU A 145 19.29 -7.58 -6.27
N THR A 146 20.52 -7.50 -6.76
CA THR A 146 21.20 -6.23 -6.98
C THR A 146 21.55 -6.04 -8.45
N PHE A 147 21.34 -4.83 -8.94
CA PHE A 147 21.66 -4.45 -10.32
C PHE A 147 22.54 -3.21 -10.33
N ASP A 148 23.46 -3.18 -11.28
CA ASP A 148 24.24 -1.99 -11.61
C ASP A 148 23.35 -1.00 -12.39
N LEU A 149 23.24 0.23 -11.91
CA LEU A 149 22.37 1.25 -12.49
C LEU A 149 22.84 1.80 -13.83
N LEU A 150 24.13 1.67 -14.14
CA LEU A 150 24.67 2.12 -15.42
C LEU A 150 24.45 1.09 -16.51
N THR A 151 24.80 -0.17 -16.24
CA THR A 151 24.78 -1.25 -17.22
C THR A 151 23.46 -2.01 -17.24
N GLY A 152 22.69 -1.98 -16.14
CA GLY A 152 21.47 -2.79 -15.94
C GLY A 152 21.79 -4.27 -15.70
N ASN A 153 23.03 -4.65 -15.49
CA ASN A 153 23.41 -6.03 -15.24
C ASN A 153 23.15 -6.42 -13.79
N LYS A 154 22.65 -7.64 -13.57
CA LYS A 154 22.61 -8.23 -12.24
C LYS A 154 24.02 -8.36 -11.70
N SER A 155 24.29 -7.80 -10.53
CA SER A 155 25.61 -7.84 -9.91
C SER A 155 25.72 -8.90 -8.82
N ASP A 156 24.65 -9.11 -8.02
CA ASP A 156 24.65 -10.03 -6.88
C ASP A 156 23.22 -10.36 -6.43
N SER A 157 23.09 -11.19 -5.37
CA SER A 157 21.84 -11.48 -4.71
C SER A 157 22.05 -11.82 -3.23
N ILE A 158 21.05 -11.51 -2.41
CA ILE A 158 20.98 -11.83 -0.99
C ILE A 158 19.95 -12.93 -0.81
N ASP A 159 20.38 -14.08 -0.27
CA ASP A 159 19.49 -15.15 0.14
C ASP A 159 18.78 -14.75 1.45
N CYS A 160 17.45 -14.64 1.41
CA CYS A 160 16.63 -14.32 2.58
C CYS A 160 16.12 -15.56 3.31
N ALA A 161 16.39 -16.75 2.80
CA ALA A 161 15.98 -18.01 3.41
C ALA A 161 16.82 -18.42 4.64
N VAL A 162 18.01 -17.86 4.78
CA VAL A 162 18.94 -18.21 5.86
C VAL A 162 19.53 -16.95 6.47
N SER A 163 19.42 -16.82 7.80
CA SER A 163 20.10 -15.75 8.53
C SER A 163 21.47 -16.21 9.09
N ALA A 164 22.33 -15.26 9.43
CA ALA A 164 23.69 -15.52 9.92
C ALA A 164 23.72 -16.37 11.21
N ASP A 165 22.66 -16.32 12.02
CA ASP A 165 22.49 -17.15 13.23
C ASP A 165 21.97 -18.57 12.93
N GLY A 166 21.81 -18.92 11.64
CA GLY A 166 21.39 -20.25 11.19
C GLY A 166 19.88 -20.48 11.16
N GLU A 167 19.05 -19.48 11.48
CA GLU A 167 17.60 -19.56 11.34
C GLU A 167 17.23 -19.75 9.87
N ARG A 168 16.28 -20.66 9.57
CA ARG A 168 15.90 -21.03 8.20
C ARG A 168 14.44 -20.78 7.91
N PHE A 169 14.18 -20.13 6.78
CA PHE A 169 12.85 -19.84 6.24
C PHE A 169 12.83 -20.22 4.76
N PRO A 170 12.64 -21.49 4.40
CA PRO A 170 12.77 -21.99 3.03
C PRO A 170 11.78 -21.32 2.05
N ASP A 171 10.61 -20.94 2.57
CA ASP A 171 9.61 -20.19 1.80
C ASP A 171 9.51 -18.78 2.37
N GLY A 172 9.48 -17.78 1.52
CA GLY A 172 9.34 -16.38 1.90
C GLY A 172 8.69 -15.56 0.79
N TYR A 173 8.35 -14.32 1.12
CA TYR A 173 7.90 -13.33 0.14
C TYR A 173 8.43 -11.95 0.54
N ILE A 174 9.50 -11.54 -0.12
CA ILE A 174 10.15 -10.25 0.16
C ILE A 174 9.36 -9.12 -0.49
N GLY A 175 8.80 -8.26 0.35
CA GLY A 175 7.87 -7.19 -0.04
C GLY A 175 8.52 -5.83 -0.25
N ASP A 176 8.38 -4.94 0.72
CA ASP A 176 8.98 -3.59 0.70
C ASP A 176 10.31 -3.57 1.45
N MET A 177 11.13 -2.54 1.23
CA MET A 177 12.42 -2.38 1.89
C MET A 177 12.83 -0.92 2.02
N VAL A 178 13.72 -0.66 2.97
CA VAL A 178 14.35 0.65 3.18
C VAL A 178 15.82 0.49 3.53
N LEU A 179 16.67 1.33 2.96
CA LEU A 179 18.11 1.33 3.16
C LEU A 179 18.50 2.44 4.16
N SER A 180 19.47 2.18 5.04
CA SER A 180 20.06 3.20 5.90
C SER A 180 20.76 4.28 5.07
N LYS A 181 20.86 5.51 5.59
CA LYS A 181 21.48 6.65 4.88
C LYS A 181 22.94 6.39 4.48
N ASP A 182 23.67 5.65 5.32
CA ASP A 182 25.05 5.25 5.06
C ASP A 182 25.17 4.04 4.11
N GLY A 183 24.04 3.41 3.77
CA GLY A 183 23.97 2.26 2.90
C GLY A 183 24.47 0.95 3.51
N THR A 184 24.75 0.89 4.82
CA THR A 184 25.34 -0.30 5.46
C THR A 184 24.29 -1.35 5.85
N HIS A 185 23.05 -0.93 6.12
CA HIS A 185 21.97 -1.82 6.50
C HIS A 185 20.77 -1.66 5.59
N LEU A 186 20.22 -2.79 5.15
CA LEU A 186 18.97 -2.85 4.43
C LEU A 186 17.94 -3.56 5.29
N PHE A 187 16.78 -2.94 5.46
CA PHE A 187 15.66 -3.51 6.20
C PHE A 187 14.57 -3.91 5.21
N ALA A 188 14.07 -5.13 5.28
CA ALA A 188 13.07 -5.66 4.38
C ALA A 188 11.98 -6.41 5.13
N VAL A 189 10.77 -6.48 4.57
CA VAL A 189 9.68 -7.28 5.12
C VAL A 189 9.52 -8.58 4.36
N ASP A 190 9.40 -9.69 5.09
CA ASP A 190 8.99 -10.99 4.58
C ASP A 190 7.54 -11.23 4.97
N GLN A 191 6.65 -11.09 3.98
CA GLN A 191 5.21 -11.15 4.17
C GLN A 191 4.72 -12.55 4.56
N MET A 192 5.38 -13.59 4.07
CA MET A 192 4.97 -14.97 4.31
C MET A 192 5.30 -15.44 5.72
N ASN A 193 6.44 -15.02 6.25
CA ASN A 193 6.89 -15.43 7.58
C ASN A 193 6.63 -14.38 8.67
N PHE A 194 5.96 -13.26 8.33
CA PHE A 194 5.60 -12.18 9.25
C PHE A 194 6.81 -11.63 10.02
N ARG A 195 7.90 -11.36 9.30
CA ARG A 195 9.15 -10.88 9.90
C ARG A 195 9.72 -9.67 9.16
N MET A 196 10.49 -8.89 9.87
CA MET A 196 11.40 -7.88 9.33
C MET A 196 12.81 -8.46 9.31
N LEU A 197 13.50 -8.29 8.21
CA LEU A 197 14.89 -8.70 8.01
C LEU A 197 15.81 -7.51 8.24
N ILE A 198 16.93 -7.74 8.91
CA ILE A 198 18.07 -6.84 9.00
C ILE A 198 19.21 -7.44 8.20
N ILE A 199 19.71 -6.71 7.21
CA ILE A 199 20.64 -7.18 6.22
C ILE A 199 21.89 -6.31 6.24
N ASP A 200 23.06 -6.92 6.37
CA ASP A 200 24.36 -6.26 6.16
C ASP A 200 24.65 -6.22 4.66
N THR A 201 24.68 -5.01 4.08
CA THR A 201 24.85 -4.82 2.63
C THR A 201 26.28 -5.07 2.15
N LYS A 202 27.27 -5.02 3.04
CA LYS A 202 28.66 -5.33 2.71
C LYS A 202 28.89 -6.83 2.68
N LYS A 203 28.29 -7.56 3.62
CA LYS A 203 28.35 -9.03 3.66
C LYS A 203 27.34 -9.68 2.73
N MET A 204 26.38 -8.91 2.19
CA MET A 204 25.28 -9.42 1.38
C MET A 204 24.51 -10.56 2.08
N GLN A 205 24.20 -10.38 3.36
CA GLN A 205 23.64 -11.42 4.21
C GLN A 205 22.60 -10.88 5.18
N VAL A 206 21.54 -11.65 5.41
CA VAL A 206 20.61 -11.43 6.54
C VAL A 206 21.36 -11.71 7.84
N ILE A 207 21.51 -10.68 8.68
CA ILE A 207 22.20 -10.83 9.98
C ILE A 207 21.21 -11.14 11.09
N LYS A 208 19.95 -10.66 10.97
CA LYS A 208 18.92 -10.88 12.00
C LYS A 208 17.52 -10.83 11.39
N SER A 209 16.56 -11.50 12.05
CA SER A 209 15.15 -11.33 11.77
C SER A 209 14.35 -11.00 13.03
N VAL A 210 13.27 -10.23 12.87
CA VAL A 210 12.37 -9.82 13.96
C VAL A 210 10.95 -10.20 13.59
N GLN A 211 10.27 -10.99 14.41
CA GLN A 211 8.86 -11.30 14.23
C GLN A 211 8.03 -10.02 14.36
N VAL A 212 7.12 -9.79 13.40
CA VAL A 212 6.21 -8.64 13.36
C VAL A 212 4.74 -9.08 13.27
N GLY A 213 3.83 -8.15 12.97
CA GLY A 213 2.42 -8.47 12.80
C GLY A 213 2.13 -9.23 11.50
N ARG A 214 0.84 -9.48 11.24
CA ARG A 214 0.38 -10.31 10.11
C ARG A 214 0.57 -9.60 8.78
N TYR A 215 1.17 -10.27 7.82
CA TYR A 215 1.42 -9.80 6.46
C TYR A 215 2.04 -8.39 6.45
N PRO A 216 3.30 -8.25 6.90
CA PRO A 216 4.01 -6.97 6.87
C PRO A 216 4.14 -6.50 5.42
N PHE A 217 3.84 -5.23 5.16
CA PHE A 217 3.72 -4.71 3.81
C PHE A 217 4.60 -3.47 3.58
N GLY A 218 4.34 -2.37 4.29
CA GLY A 218 5.13 -1.15 4.22
C GLY A 218 6.18 -1.08 5.32
N ILE A 219 7.29 -0.42 5.04
CA ILE A 219 8.40 -0.24 5.98
C ILE A 219 8.97 1.18 5.87
N ALA A 220 9.37 1.77 6.99
CA ALA A 220 10.05 3.06 7.03
C ALA A 220 11.06 3.13 8.17
N LEU A 221 12.15 3.88 7.96
CA LEU A 221 13.09 4.28 9.01
C LEU A 221 12.64 5.59 9.67
N SER A 222 12.87 5.75 10.96
CA SER A 222 12.82 7.06 11.63
C SER A 222 13.92 7.97 11.06
N HIS A 223 13.72 9.29 11.19
CA HIS A 223 14.71 10.26 10.67
C HIS A 223 16.10 10.10 11.29
N ASP A 224 16.17 9.71 12.56
CA ASP A 224 17.41 9.45 13.31
C ASP A 224 17.97 8.03 13.13
N GLU A 225 17.27 7.19 12.32
CA GLU A 225 17.62 5.80 12.03
C GLU A 225 17.74 4.88 13.27
N LYS A 226 17.09 5.23 14.37
CA LYS A 226 17.08 4.39 15.59
C LYS A 226 15.90 3.43 15.64
N LYS A 227 14.88 3.66 14.82
CA LYS A 227 13.68 2.84 14.75
C LYS A 227 13.33 2.46 13.32
N VAL A 228 12.87 1.23 13.14
CA VAL A 228 12.16 0.79 11.94
C VAL A 228 10.68 0.64 12.27
N TYR A 229 9.82 1.12 11.40
CA TYR A 229 8.39 0.95 11.48
C TYR A 229 7.91 0.00 10.39
N VAL A 230 7.07 -0.96 10.77
CA VAL A 230 6.50 -1.97 9.87
C VAL A 230 4.99 -1.92 9.91
N ALA A 231 4.35 -1.72 8.76
CA ALA A 231 2.91 -1.75 8.59
C ALA A 231 2.44 -3.18 8.29
N ASN A 232 1.46 -3.69 9.04
CA ASN A 232 0.93 -5.04 8.96
C ASN A 232 -0.51 -5.02 8.46
N VAL A 233 -0.74 -5.45 7.22
CA VAL A 233 -2.06 -5.34 6.54
C VAL A 233 -3.01 -6.51 6.82
N GLY A 234 -2.52 -7.58 7.45
CA GLY A 234 -3.26 -8.81 7.59
C GLY A 234 -4.35 -8.77 8.66
N MET A 235 -5.57 -9.14 8.29
CA MET A 235 -6.68 -9.35 9.22
C MET A 235 -6.54 -10.68 9.95
N PHE A 236 -6.30 -11.73 9.19
CA PHE A 236 -6.27 -13.11 9.64
C PHE A 236 -4.91 -13.74 9.37
N GLN A 237 -4.67 -14.87 10.01
CA GLN A 237 -3.52 -15.71 9.74
C GLN A 237 -4.01 -17.02 9.16
N TYR A 238 -3.70 -17.25 7.89
CA TYR A 238 -4.02 -18.51 7.23
C TYR A 238 -2.91 -19.53 7.52
N SER A 239 -3.30 -20.77 7.79
CA SER A 239 -2.34 -21.86 7.92
C SER A 239 -1.73 -22.17 6.56
N LYS A 240 -0.43 -22.46 6.54
CA LYS A 240 0.23 -22.95 5.32
C LYS A 240 -0.40 -24.30 4.95
N ILE A 241 -0.83 -24.41 3.69
CA ILE A 241 -1.27 -25.70 3.13
C ILE A 241 -0.01 -26.46 2.78
N GLY A 242 0.18 -27.66 3.38
CA GLY A 242 1.28 -28.55 3.04
C GLY A 242 1.21 -28.96 1.56
N ARG A 243 2.31 -29.51 1.05
CA ARG A 243 2.35 -30.04 -0.34
C ARG A 243 1.25 -31.10 -0.51
N ILE A 244 0.40 -30.91 -1.49
CA ILE A 244 -0.68 -31.83 -1.81
C ILE A 244 -0.12 -32.87 -2.76
N GLU A 245 0.04 -34.10 -2.28
CA GLU A 245 0.58 -35.20 -3.08
C GLU A 245 -0.51 -36.07 -3.72
N GLN A 246 -1.73 -36.07 -3.16
CA GLN A 246 -2.87 -36.85 -3.65
C GLN A 246 -4.15 -36.04 -3.71
N THR A 247 -5.02 -36.35 -4.69
CA THR A 247 -6.30 -35.66 -4.88
C THR A 247 -7.22 -35.75 -3.67
N SER A 248 -7.11 -36.79 -2.83
CA SER A 248 -7.84 -36.95 -1.57
C SER A 248 -7.48 -35.87 -0.53
N ASP A 249 -6.29 -35.30 -0.62
CA ASP A 249 -5.80 -34.33 0.34
C ASP A 249 -6.34 -32.92 0.07
N TYR A 250 -6.84 -32.64 -1.14
CA TYR A 250 -7.51 -31.38 -1.46
C TYR A 250 -8.68 -31.08 -0.52
N LYS A 251 -9.47 -32.10 -0.15
CA LYS A 251 -10.60 -31.92 0.77
C LYS A 251 -10.12 -31.54 2.19
N LYS A 252 -8.98 -32.03 2.61
CA LYS A 252 -8.38 -31.71 3.91
C LYS A 252 -7.65 -30.37 3.89
N ALA A 253 -6.97 -30.07 2.79
CA ALA A 253 -6.22 -28.83 2.60
C ALA A 253 -7.13 -27.61 2.41
N LEU A 254 -8.33 -27.81 1.82
CA LEU A 254 -9.33 -26.76 1.54
C LEU A 254 -10.44 -26.70 2.60
N SER A 255 -10.38 -27.47 3.66
CA SER A 255 -11.33 -27.37 4.78
C SER A 255 -11.06 -26.08 5.55
N PHE A 256 -11.41 -24.96 4.94
CA PHE A 256 -11.59 -23.72 5.68
C PHE A 256 -12.77 -23.88 6.62
N PRO A 257 -12.66 -23.35 7.86
CA PRO A 257 -13.85 -23.25 8.68
C PRO A 257 -14.88 -22.43 7.93
N ALA A 258 -15.97 -23.04 7.51
CA ALA A 258 -17.14 -22.37 6.93
C ALA A 258 -17.89 -21.58 8.01
N PHE A 259 -17.15 -20.84 8.85
CA PHE A 259 -17.71 -20.12 9.99
C PHE A 259 -18.11 -18.73 9.57
N GLY A 260 -19.24 -18.30 10.04
CA GLY A 260 -19.67 -16.92 9.91
C GLY A 260 -18.60 -15.98 10.45
N TYR A 261 -18.45 -14.85 9.77
CA TYR A 261 -17.56 -13.78 10.14
C TYR A 261 -17.70 -13.40 11.63
N ASN A 262 -16.56 -13.26 12.31
CA ASN A 262 -16.38 -12.85 13.70
C ASN A 262 -16.98 -13.81 14.76
N THR A 263 -17.06 -15.10 14.47
CA THR A 263 -17.42 -16.12 15.46
C THR A 263 -16.21 -16.58 16.28
N GLU A 264 -16.45 -17.18 17.44
CA GLU A 264 -15.39 -17.75 18.26
C GLU A 264 -14.65 -18.88 17.53
N ALA A 265 -15.42 -19.74 16.84
CA ALA A 265 -14.86 -20.83 16.04
C ALA A 265 -13.93 -20.31 14.91
N MET A 266 -14.26 -19.19 14.28
CA MET A 266 -13.38 -18.55 13.29
C MET A 266 -12.06 -18.09 13.95
N ARG A 267 -12.12 -17.50 15.15
CA ARG A 267 -10.93 -16.97 15.82
C ARG A 267 -10.03 -18.08 16.36
N ASN A 268 -10.63 -19.07 17.03
CA ASN A 268 -9.91 -20.07 17.80
C ASN A 268 -9.72 -21.41 17.07
N GLY A 269 -10.49 -21.63 15.99
CA GLY A 269 -10.56 -22.90 15.30
C GLY A 269 -11.49 -23.90 15.99
N ILE A 270 -11.52 -25.11 15.46
CA ILE A 270 -12.30 -26.23 16.00
C ILE A 270 -11.41 -27.45 16.14
N VAL A 271 -11.54 -28.14 17.26
CA VAL A 271 -10.95 -29.46 17.50
C VAL A 271 -12.09 -30.45 17.67
N THR A 272 -12.11 -31.49 16.83
CA THR A 272 -12.99 -32.65 16.95
C THR A 272 -12.16 -33.93 17.05
N ASP A 273 -12.78 -35.04 17.38
CA ASP A 273 -12.08 -36.36 17.50
C ASP A 273 -11.39 -36.77 16.19
N SER A 274 -11.83 -36.25 15.05
CA SER A 274 -11.33 -36.64 13.72
C SER A 274 -10.61 -35.50 12.95
N MET A 275 -10.64 -34.26 13.45
CA MET A 275 -10.15 -33.11 12.67
C MET A 275 -9.75 -31.94 13.57
N VAL A 276 -8.65 -31.30 13.22
CA VAL A 276 -8.22 -30.01 13.77
C VAL A 276 -8.29 -28.95 12.66
N ILE A 277 -9.14 -27.95 12.85
CA ILE A 277 -9.24 -26.80 11.94
C ILE A 277 -8.63 -25.60 12.66
N PRO A 278 -7.49 -25.07 12.20
CA PRO A 278 -6.86 -23.92 12.85
C PRO A 278 -7.76 -22.68 12.78
N GLY A 279 -7.78 -21.89 13.83
CA GLY A 279 -8.44 -20.58 13.83
C GLY A 279 -7.68 -19.57 12.99
N LEU A 280 -8.40 -18.54 12.51
CA LEU A 280 -7.82 -17.44 11.74
C LEU A 280 -7.26 -16.32 12.65
N GLY A 281 -7.53 -16.39 13.95
CA GLY A 281 -7.12 -15.41 14.95
C GLY A 281 -8.07 -14.20 15.06
N ASP A 282 -7.84 -13.38 16.06
CA ASP A 282 -8.62 -12.17 16.30
C ASP A 282 -8.23 -11.07 15.28
N PRO A 283 -9.20 -10.50 14.51
CA PRO A 283 -8.96 -9.42 13.57
C PRO A 283 -8.61 -8.08 14.27
N ASN A 284 -8.92 -7.96 15.57
CA ASN A 284 -8.62 -6.75 16.35
C ASN A 284 -7.38 -6.90 17.24
N SER A 285 -6.65 -8.01 17.15
CA SER A 285 -5.38 -8.16 17.86
C SER A 285 -4.33 -7.13 17.41
N ASP A 286 -3.31 -6.92 18.23
CA ASP A 286 -2.17 -6.05 17.94
C ASP A 286 -1.33 -6.52 16.73
N LYS A 287 -1.51 -7.78 16.29
CA LYS A 287 -0.87 -8.36 15.11
C LYS A 287 -1.57 -8.01 13.79
N ALA A 288 -2.84 -7.59 13.86
CA ALA A 288 -3.66 -7.27 12.70
C ALA A 288 -3.80 -5.76 12.53
N PHE A 289 -3.73 -5.25 11.28
CA PHE A 289 -3.95 -3.84 10.96
C PHE A 289 -3.23 -2.88 11.92
N SER A 290 -1.92 -2.99 11.96
CA SER A 290 -1.09 -2.30 12.95
C SER A 290 0.22 -1.82 12.35
N VAL A 291 0.83 -0.86 13.01
CA VAL A 291 2.21 -0.44 12.77
C VAL A 291 3.03 -0.83 13.99
N TRP A 292 4.11 -1.58 13.77
CA TRP A 292 5.02 -1.97 14.84
C TRP A 292 6.28 -1.13 14.76
N ALA A 293 6.73 -0.62 15.91
CA ALA A 293 8.00 0.08 16.06
C ALA A 293 9.06 -0.89 16.61
N ILE A 294 10.18 -0.98 15.93
CA ILE A 294 11.33 -1.80 16.28
C ILE A 294 12.52 -0.91 16.51
N SER A 295 13.10 -0.93 17.72
CA SER A 295 14.39 -0.29 17.99
C SER A 295 15.51 -1.08 17.31
N ILE A 296 16.35 -0.34 16.57
CA ILE A 296 17.53 -0.85 15.87
C ILE A 296 18.81 -0.11 16.31
N GLU A 297 18.79 0.53 17.48
CA GLU A 297 20.01 1.11 18.06
C GLU A 297 21.14 0.09 18.21
N ASP A 298 20.77 -1.17 18.35
CA ASP A 298 21.64 -2.34 18.27
C ASP A 298 21.02 -3.33 17.26
N CYS A 299 21.55 -3.36 16.03
CA CYS A 299 21.06 -4.25 14.97
C CYS A 299 21.27 -5.74 15.28
N ASP A 300 22.20 -6.10 16.16
CA ASP A 300 22.41 -7.47 16.60
C ASP A 300 21.35 -7.91 17.65
N ASN A 301 20.68 -6.94 18.32
CA ASN A 301 19.68 -7.19 19.34
C ASN A 301 18.46 -6.29 19.20
N PRO A 302 17.76 -6.31 18.07
CA PRO A 302 16.62 -5.47 17.78
C PRO A 302 15.44 -5.78 18.72
N LYS A 303 14.64 -4.78 19.09
CA LYS A 303 13.53 -4.93 20.04
C LYS A 303 12.24 -4.31 19.52
N VAL A 304 11.15 -5.04 19.56
CA VAL A 304 9.80 -4.46 19.37
C VAL A 304 9.49 -3.59 20.58
N ILE A 305 9.29 -2.29 20.35
CA ILE A 305 9.05 -1.29 21.41
C ILE A 305 7.61 -0.78 21.44
N ALA A 306 6.89 -0.82 20.32
CA ALA A 306 5.47 -0.45 20.27
C ALA A 306 4.70 -1.26 19.21
N ARG A 307 3.39 -1.40 19.42
CA ARG A 307 2.43 -2.04 18.53
C ARG A 307 1.20 -1.16 18.44
N ILE A 308 1.05 -0.45 17.34
CA ILE A 308 0.11 0.65 17.18
C ILE A 308 -1.02 0.20 16.26
N LYS A 309 -2.25 0.11 16.75
CA LYS A 309 -3.44 -0.15 15.92
C LYS A 309 -3.73 1.10 15.09
N THR A 310 -4.06 0.92 13.80
CA THR A 310 -4.40 2.03 12.91
C THR A 310 -5.84 1.95 12.43
N GLY A 311 -6.44 3.10 12.16
CA GLY A 311 -7.79 3.23 11.60
C GLY A 311 -8.88 2.54 12.41
N ASN A 312 -9.96 2.13 11.73
CA ASN A 312 -11.14 1.55 12.37
C ASN A 312 -10.95 0.08 12.73
N LEU A 313 -11.46 -0.31 13.90
CA LEU A 313 -11.52 -1.72 14.30
C LEU A 313 -12.62 -2.47 13.55
N VAL A 314 -12.42 -3.76 13.37
CA VAL A 314 -13.46 -4.65 12.82
C VAL A 314 -14.66 -4.70 13.79
N GLY A 315 -15.86 -4.45 13.27
CA GLY A 315 -17.09 -4.34 14.05
C GLY A 315 -17.37 -2.95 14.64
N GLN A 316 -16.42 -2.01 14.55
CA GLN A 316 -16.67 -0.62 14.95
C GLN A 316 -17.73 0.01 14.06
N MET A 317 -18.68 0.73 14.68
CA MET A 317 -19.70 1.47 13.94
C MET A 317 -19.10 2.70 13.26
N VAL A 318 -19.20 2.76 11.93
CA VAL A 318 -18.74 3.88 11.10
C VAL A 318 -19.89 4.30 10.20
N ASP A 319 -20.37 5.52 10.33
CA ASP A 319 -21.52 6.04 9.59
C ASP A 319 -22.79 5.16 9.75
N GLY A 320 -23.00 4.56 10.93
CA GLY A 320 -24.14 3.69 11.22
C GLY A 320 -24.02 2.26 10.69
N ILE A 321 -22.88 1.88 10.10
CA ILE A 321 -22.64 0.54 9.55
C ILE A 321 -21.43 -0.08 10.26
N PRO A 322 -21.49 -1.36 10.69
CA PRO A 322 -20.33 -2.01 11.27
C PRO A 322 -19.22 -2.21 10.23
N ALA A 323 -17.99 -1.81 10.57
CA ALA A 323 -16.82 -2.03 9.73
C ALA A 323 -16.54 -3.53 9.61
N VAL A 324 -16.62 -4.08 8.41
CA VAL A 324 -16.35 -5.50 8.12
C VAL A 324 -14.87 -5.80 7.90
N GLY A 325 -14.06 -4.77 7.59
CA GLY A 325 -12.61 -4.84 7.43
C GLY A 325 -11.92 -3.82 8.32
N GLY A 326 -10.63 -3.97 8.52
CA GLY A 326 -9.82 -3.01 9.26
C GLY A 326 -9.17 -1.96 8.34
N SER A 327 -8.13 -1.31 8.83
CA SER A 327 -7.49 -0.18 8.16
C SER A 327 -6.65 -0.57 6.93
N SER A 328 -6.03 -1.75 6.93
CA SER A 328 -5.02 -2.17 5.92
C SER A 328 -3.90 -1.14 5.75
N PRO A 329 -3.07 -0.90 6.78
CA PRO A 329 -1.96 0.05 6.69
C PRO A 329 -0.92 -0.49 5.71
N ASN A 330 -0.71 0.20 4.56
CA ASN A 330 0.06 -0.38 3.46
C ASN A 330 1.34 0.41 3.09
N SER A 331 1.47 1.65 3.50
CA SER A 331 2.68 2.45 3.27
C SER A 331 2.97 3.35 4.46
N LEU A 332 4.26 3.60 4.68
CA LEU A 332 4.76 4.43 5.78
C LEU A 332 5.74 5.47 5.24
N VAL A 333 5.74 6.65 5.85
CA VAL A 333 6.78 7.65 5.68
C VAL A 333 6.98 8.42 6.96
N ALA A 334 8.23 8.64 7.35
CA ALA A 334 8.59 9.38 8.55
C ALA A 334 9.08 10.79 8.20
N THR A 335 8.77 11.74 9.10
CA THR A 335 9.42 13.05 9.23
C THR A 335 10.28 13.06 10.49
N THR A 336 10.76 14.21 10.88
CA THR A 336 11.48 14.39 12.16
C THR A 336 10.59 14.06 13.38
N ASP A 337 9.30 14.46 13.36
CA ASP A 337 8.40 14.31 14.51
C ASP A 337 7.28 13.28 14.30
N TRP A 338 6.90 12.99 13.05
CA TRP A 338 5.71 12.21 12.71
C TRP A 338 5.99 11.02 11.81
N LEU A 339 5.26 9.95 12.04
CA LEU A 339 5.11 8.86 11.07
C LEU A 339 3.69 8.89 10.50
N PHE A 340 3.58 8.82 9.18
CA PHE A 340 2.31 8.73 8.48
C PHE A 340 2.11 7.31 7.96
N ALA A 341 0.93 6.75 8.20
CA ALA A 341 0.53 5.44 7.71
C ALA A 341 -0.74 5.57 6.84
N SER A 342 -0.67 5.11 5.59
CA SER A 342 -1.83 5.07 4.70
C SER A 342 -2.71 3.88 5.01
N ASN A 343 -3.98 4.12 5.34
CA ASN A 343 -4.98 3.10 5.65
C ASN A 343 -5.86 2.83 4.42
N GLY A 344 -5.43 1.90 3.56
CA GLY A 344 -6.03 1.65 2.25
C GLY A 344 -7.52 1.31 2.27
N SER A 345 -8.01 0.67 3.32
CA SER A 345 -9.44 0.30 3.45
C SER A 345 -10.28 1.33 4.21
N ASN A 346 -9.67 2.35 4.81
CA ASN A 346 -10.39 3.37 5.60
C ASN A 346 -10.39 4.76 4.95
N ASP A 347 -9.73 4.93 3.80
CA ASP A 347 -9.62 6.21 3.09
C ASP A 347 -9.08 7.34 3.98
N ASN A 348 -8.10 7.03 4.84
CA ASN A 348 -7.47 7.99 5.74
C ASN A 348 -5.98 7.73 5.94
N ILE A 349 -5.31 8.67 6.59
CA ILE A 349 -3.92 8.59 7.02
C ILE A 349 -3.90 8.65 8.54
N SER A 350 -3.30 7.66 9.19
CA SER A 350 -2.98 7.74 10.62
C SER A 350 -1.68 8.51 10.82
N VAL A 351 -1.71 9.49 11.72
CA VAL A 351 -0.54 10.28 12.17
C VAL A 351 -0.08 9.72 13.50
N ILE A 352 1.17 9.30 13.56
CA ILE A 352 1.80 8.70 14.74
C ILE A 352 2.91 9.63 15.21
N ASP A 353 2.90 9.98 16.50
CA ASP A 353 3.96 10.73 17.16
C ASP A 353 5.17 9.81 17.36
N LEU A 354 6.34 10.19 16.85
CA LEU A 354 7.57 9.39 16.92
C LEU A 354 8.22 9.35 18.30
N LYS A 355 7.84 10.27 19.22
CA LYS A 355 8.35 10.29 20.59
C LYS A 355 7.58 9.35 21.50
N THR A 356 6.27 9.24 21.27
CA THR A 356 5.37 8.43 22.10
C THR A 356 4.93 7.13 21.45
N ASP A 357 5.23 6.95 20.16
CA ASP A 357 4.79 5.83 19.32
C ASP A 357 3.26 5.58 19.44
N SER A 358 2.49 6.68 19.39
CA SER A 358 1.02 6.65 19.52
C SER A 358 0.32 7.50 18.48
N ILE A 359 -0.92 7.10 18.11
CA ILE A 359 -1.74 7.86 17.16
C ILE A 359 -2.20 9.17 17.80
N VAL A 360 -2.01 10.27 17.08
CA VAL A 360 -2.50 11.60 17.48
C VAL A 360 -3.68 12.04 16.63
N LYS A 361 -3.81 11.54 15.40
CA LYS A 361 -4.88 11.92 14.48
C LYS A 361 -5.05 10.93 13.34
N ASP A 362 -6.28 10.82 12.84
CA ASP A 362 -6.57 10.27 11.51
C ASP A 362 -7.04 11.40 10.58
N ILE A 363 -6.43 11.51 9.40
CA ILE A 363 -6.75 12.51 8.39
C ILE A 363 -7.60 11.85 7.31
N SER A 364 -8.87 12.26 7.17
CA SER A 364 -9.75 11.78 6.10
C SER A 364 -9.29 12.33 4.75
N LEU A 365 -9.25 11.47 3.74
CA LEU A 365 -8.86 11.80 2.36
C LEU A 365 -10.05 11.99 1.42
N LYS A 366 -11.25 12.01 1.95
CA LYS A 366 -12.45 12.18 1.12
C LYS A 366 -12.41 13.55 0.44
N PRO A 367 -12.57 13.61 -0.90
CA PRO A 367 -12.35 14.84 -1.66
C PRO A 367 -13.43 15.90 -1.43
N ASP A 368 -14.63 15.50 -1.00
CA ASP A 368 -15.76 16.41 -0.78
C ASP A 368 -16.73 15.88 0.26
N GLU A 369 -17.41 16.76 0.97
CA GLU A 369 -18.38 16.43 2.01
C GLU A 369 -19.61 15.67 1.44
N SER A 370 -20.02 15.97 0.19
CA SER A 370 -21.11 15.28 -0.48
C SER A 370 -20.85 13.77 -0.70
N VAL A 371 -19.58 13.37 -0.74
CA VAL A 371 -19.16 11.97 -0.94
C VAL A 371 -18.60 11.32 0.32
N LYS A 372 -18.78 11.93 1.50
CA LYS A 372 -18.21 11.44 2.77
C LYS A 372 -18.63 10.01 3.15
N HIS A 373 -19.81 9.57 2.71
CA HIS A 373 -20.32 8.22 2.97
C HIS A 373 -19.81 7.17 1.98
N PHE A 374 -19.17 7.57 0.89
CA PHE A 374 -18.60 6.63 -0.07
C PHE A 374 -17.17 6.23 0.31
N ARG A 375 -16.78 5.02 -0.08
CA ARG A 375 -15.43 4.47 0.08
C ARG A 375 -14.77 4.36 -1.28
N GLY A 376 -13.44 4.31 -1.29
CA GLY A 376 -12.69 3.99 -2.50
C GLY A 376 -11.68 5.04 -2.93
N VAL A 377 -11.16 5.86 -2.01
CA VAL A 377 -9.96 6.68 -2.26
C VAL A 377 -8.74 5.78 -2.38
N ILE A 378 -8.66 4.75 -1.54
CA ILE A 378 -7.61 3.73 -1.53
C ILE A 378 -6.22 4.38 -1.44
N PRO A 379 -5.88 5.03 -0.32
CA PRO A 379 -4.55 5.60 -0.15
C PRO A 379 -3.48 4.50 -0.15
N PHE A 380 -2.39 4.77 -0.87
CA PHE A 380 -1.29 3.83 -1.04
C PHE A 380 0.06 4.50 -0.73
N GLY A 381 0.94 4.69 -1.72
CA GLY A 381 2.26 5.28 -1.54
C GLY A 381 2.23 6.66 -0.89
N LEU A 382 3.25 6.96 -0.08
CA LEU A 382 3.41 8.21 0.64
C LEU A 382 4.78 8.83 0.34
N ALA A 383 4.85 10.16 0.27
CA ALA A 383 6.09 10.90 0.26
C ALA A 383 5.93 12.25 0.97
N VAL A 384 7.00 12.72 1.60
CA VAL A 384 7.06 14.02 2.29
C VAL A 384 7.93 14.98 1.50
N SER A 385 7.55 16.25 1.45
CA SER A 385 8.40 17.30 0.85
C SER A 385 9.71 17.45 1.65
N PRO A 386 10.82 17.89 1.01
CA PRO A 386 12.11 18.03 1.70
C PRO A 386 12.09 18.98 2.89
N ASP A 387 11.17 19.95 2.91
CA ASP A 387 10.95 20.88 4.04
C ASP A 387 10.00 20.35 5.11
N GLU A 388 9.54 19.11 4.97
CA GLU A 388 8.60 18.41 5.86
C GLU A 388 7.25 19.13 6.08
N LYS A 389 6.85 20.04 5.19
CA LYS A 389 5.59 20.77 5.31
C LYS A 389 4.42 20.15 4.58
N LYS A 390 4.67 19.29 3.61
CA LYS A 390 3.62 18.64 2.82
C LYS A 390 3.81 17.14 2.77
N LEU A 391 2.71 16.43 2.97
CA LEU A 391 2.60 15.00 2.70
C LEU A 391 1.83 14.81 1.39
N PHE A 392 2.34 13.97 0.53
CA PHE A 392 1.72 13.55 -0.72
C PHE A 392 1.29 12.09 -0.61
N VAL A 393 0.07 11.80 -1.05
CA VAL A 393 -0.58 10.49 -0.92
C VAL A 393 -1.03 10.00 -2.30
N ALA A 394 -0.59 8.84 -2.71
CA ALA A 394 -1.13 8.17 -3.89
C ALA A 394 -2.55 7.66 -3.58
N GLU A 395 -3.56 8.23 -4.23
CA GLU A 395 -4.97 7.91 -4.07
C GLU A 395 -5.43 7.02 -5.23
N ALA A 396 -5.08 5.73 -5.12
CA ALA A 396 -5.19 4.76 -6.21
C ALA A 396 -6.62 4.59 -6.75
N GLY A 397 -7.63 4.71 -5.89
CA GLY A 397 -9.02 4.53 -6.25
C GLY A 397 -9.65 5.71 -7.00
N ILE A 398 -9.08 6.91 -6.86
CA ILE A 398 -9.57 8.13 -7.52
C ILE A 398 -8.59 8.71 -8.53
N ASN A 399 -7.44 8.06 -8.75
CA ASN A 399 -6.43 8.44 -9.74
C ASN A 399 -5.83 9.83 -9.48
N ALA A 400 -5.51 10.11 -8.25
CA ALA A 400 -4.98 11.42 -7.84
C ALA A 400 -3.83 11.28 -6.84
N ILE A 401 -3.13 12.39 -6.62
CA ILE A 401 -2.22 12.57 -5.49
C ILE A 401 -2.86 13.57 -4.54
N GLY A 402 -3.23 13.11 -3.36
CA GLY A 402 -3.67 13.97 -2.27
C GLY A 402 -2.50 14.78 -1.72
N VAL A 403 -2.74 16.05 -1.43
CA VAL A 403 -1.77 16.97 -0.85
C VAL A 403 -2.25 17.38 0.54
N ILE A 404 -1.46 17.11 1.56
CA ILE A 404 -1.79 17.40 2.95
C ILE A 404 -0.78 18.39 3.51
N ASP A 405 -1.26 19.43 4.18
CA ASP A 405 -0.46 20.32 5.01
C ASP A 405 -0.12 19.61 6.32
N ILE A 406 1.16 19.36 6.57
CA ILE A 406 1.61 18.63 7.76
C ILE A 406 1.38 19.43 9.04
N PRO A 407 1.73 20.74 9.14
CA PRO A 407 1.50 21.52 10.36
C PRO A 407 0.04 21.56 10.81
N ALA A 408 -0.92 21.63 9.88
CA ALA A 408 -2.35 21.68 10.20
C ALA A 408 -3.05 20.32 10.12
N PHE A 409 -2.40 19.28 9.60
CA PHE A 409 -3.01 17.98 9.27
C PHE A 409 -4.29 18.12 8.44
N LYS A 410 -4.20 18.91 7.37
CA LYS A 410 -5.34 19.28 6.53
C LYS A 410 -5.07 18.96 5.06
N VAL A 411 -6.04 18.33 4.40
CA VAL A 411 -6.01 18.13 2.95
C VAL A 411 -6.13 19.50 2.26
N LEU A 412 -5.19 19.81 1.37
CA LEU A 412 -5.15 21.02 0.57
C LEU A 412 -5.84 20.85 -0.79
N GLY A 413 -5.85 19.63 -1.33
CA GLY A 413 -6.43 19.30 -2.62
C GLY A 413 -5.87 18.01 -3.21
N HIS A 414 -6.23 17.75 -4.48
CA HIS A 414 -5.90 16.54 -5.20
C HIS A 414 -5.33 16.88 -6.58
N ILE A 415 -4.22 16.26 -6.97
CA ILE A 415 -3.57 16.44 -8.27
C ILE A 415 -3.93 15.23 -9.14
N PRO A 416 -4.61 15.40 -10.28
CA PRO A 416 -4.95 14.26 -11.15
C PRO A 416 -3.68 13.60 -11.72
N THR A 417 -3.68 12.26 -11.77
CA THR A 417 -2.56 11.46 -12.25
C THR A 417 -3.04 10.32 -13.17
N GLY A 418 -2.16 9.41 -13.56
CA GLY A 418 -2.52 8.23 -14.32
C GLY A 418 -3.37 7.23 -13.53
N TRP A 419 -3.76 6.14 -14.16
CA TRP A 419 -4.65 5.17 -13.55
C TRP A 419 -3.92 4.33 -12.50
N PHE A 420 -4.46 4.32 -11.28
CA PHE A 420 -3.98 3.58 -10.13
C PHE A 420 -2.55 4.00 -9.71
N PRO A 421 -2.36 5.23 -9.19
CA PRO A 421 -1.07 5.63 -8.61
C PRO A 421 -0.72 4.70 -7.43
N SER A 422 0.49 4.10 -7.47
CA SER A 422 0.93 3.12 -6.47
C SER A 422 2.01 3.66 -5.53
N LYS A 423 3.05 4.26 -6.07
CA LYS A 423 4.15 4.87 -5.30
C LYS A 423 4.45 6.27 -5.85
N LEU A 424 5.02 7.10 -4.99
CA LEU A 424 5.50 8.43 -5.38
C LEU A 424 6.77 8.79 -4.62
N LYS A 425 7.56 9.66 -5.22
CA LYS A 425 8.76 10.27 -4.62
C LYS A 425 8.80 11.75 -4.99
N ILE A 426 9.40 12.55 -4.13
CA ILE A 426 9.64 13.97 -4.38
C ILE A 426 11.11 14.14 -4.74
N THR A 427 11.40 14.94 -5.77
CA THR A 427 12.79 15.28 -6.09
C THR A 427 13.46 16.06 -4.95
N PRO A 428 14.79 15.93 -4.76
CA PRO A 428 15.48 16.56 -3.63
C PRO A 428 15.31 18.10 -3.58
N ASP A 429 15.09 18.74 -4.73
CA ASP A 429 14.83 20.18 -4.83
C ASP A 429 13.36 20.56 -4.48
N GLY A 430 12.50 19.56 -4.21
CA GLY A 430 11.09 19.75 -3.87
C GLY A 430 10.19 20.19 -5.02
N ARG A 431 10.68 20.24 -6.26
CA ARG A 431 9.95 20.83 -7.39
C ARG A 431 9.08 19.85 -8.16
N ASN A 432 9.44 18.54 -8.13
CA ASN A 432 8.74 17.54 -8.91
C ASN A 432 8.27 16.37 -8.04
N ILE A 433 7.12 15.83 -8.40
CA ILE A 433 6.58 14.58 -7.90
C ILE A 433 6.76 13.53 -9.00
N VAL A 434 7.46 12.46 -8.71
CA VAL A 434 7.59 11.28 -9.59
C VAL A 434 6.60 10.23 -9.11
N VAL A 435 5.72 9.76 -10.00
CA VAL A 435 4.61 8.87 -9.65
C VAL A 435 4.61 7.65 -10.56
N THR A 436 4.47 6.45 -10.00
CA THR A 436 4.14 5.25 -10.77
C THR A 436 2.64 5.05 -10.80
N ASN A 437 2.11 4.79 -12.00
CA ASN A 437 0.70 4.50 -12.22
C ASN A 437 0.59 3.05 -12.70
N ALA A 438 0.18 2.13 -11.82
CA ALA A 438 0.23 0.70 -12.07
C ALA A 438 -0.61 0.23 -13.27
N LYS A 439 -1.63 1.00 -13.65
CA LYS A 439 -2.47 0.75 -14.84
C LYS A 439 -2.27 1.78 -15.96
N GLY A 440 -1.28 2.64 -15.84
CA GLY A 440 -0.86 3.61 -16.85
C GLY A 440 -1.97 4.54 -17.33
N TYR A 441 -2.24 4.53 -18.63
CA TYR A 441 -3.36 5.26 -19.25
C TYR A 441 -4.65 4.45 -19.35
N GLY A 442 -4.63 3.23 -18.88
CA GLY A 442 -5.72 2.28 -18.91
C GLY A 442 -5.22 0.92 -19.42
N SER A 443 -5.59 -0.15 -18.72
CA SER A 443 -5.45 -1.49 -19.25
C SER A 443 -6.51 -1.63 -20.34
N GLY A 444 -6.09 -1.76 -21.58
CA GLY A 444 -6.95 -2.20 -22.67
C GLY A 444 -7.57 -3.56 -22.34
N PRO A 445 -8.49 -4.07 -23.15
CA PRO A 445 -9.03 -5.41 -22.94
C PRO A 445 -7.87 -6.41 -22.88
N ASN A 446 -7.79 -7.15 -21.80
CA ASN A 446 -6.82 -8.23 -21.61
C ASN A 446 -7.10 -9.31 -22.64
N GLY A 447 -6.64 -9.18 -23.83
CA GLY A 447 -6.99 -10.16 -24.80
C GLY A 447 -6.20 -10.03 -26.08
N GLY A 448 -5.12 -10.67 -26.18
CA GLY A 448 -4.52 -10.89 -27.45
C GLY A 448 -3.03 -10.67 -27.49
N LYS A 449 -2.46 -11.13 -28.59
CA LYS A 449 -1.02 -11.09 -28.91
C LYS A 449 -0.42 -9.67 -28.95
N ASP A 450 -1.27 -8.65 -28.98
CA ASP A 450 -0.87 -7.26 -29.18
C ASP A 450 -1.08 -6.38 -27.93
N PHE A 451 -1.36 -6.98 -26.79
CA PHE A 451 -1.42 -6.26 -25.51
C PHE A 451 -0.01 -5.80 -25.12
N LYS A 452 0.34 -4.60 -25.55
CA LYS A 452 1.65 -3.98 -25.28
C LYS A 452 1.62 -2.89 -24.22
N GLU A 453 0.44 -2.58 -23.68
CA GLU A 453 0.22 -1.37 -22.92
C GLU A 453 -0.50 -1.68 -21.60
N GLY A 454 0.24 -1.61 -20.51
CA GLY A 454 -0.27 -1.65 -19.14
C GLY A 454 -0.71 -0.29 -18.64
#